data_c1a8ddae37c1eeaf525d26c593301833
#
_entry.id   c1a8ddae37c1eeaf525d26c593301833
#
_cell.length_a   1.000
_cell.length_b   1.000
_cell.length_c   1.000
_cell.angle_alpha   90.00
_cell.angle_beta   90.00
_cell.angle_gamma   90.00
#
_symmetry.space_group_name_H-M   'P 1'
#
loop_
_entity.id
_entity.type
_entity.pdbx_description
1 polymer ?
#
loop_
_entity_poly.entity_id
_entity_poly.type
_entity_poly.pdbx_seq_one_letter_code
_entity_poly.pdbx_strand_id
1 'polypeptide(L)'
;LRCKYCFTNSPKGDHVKEYLDIKAIKKLADEADELGYFEFDLQGGELLLQPKKLFEVLEAIRPERFYMYLTTNGYYLDKAMAKKLADYKVSRVSVSIDSMDEKIHDEIRGRKESWKRAVEALKHVQDAGMDPYLNITVGHYNANTEHFKQLLDYSKDKKYKTLLNVAVPSGMWQNAENIICNDNDR
;
A
#
# COMPACT_ATOMS: atom_id res chain seq x y z
N LEU A 1 -10.63 1.13 -5.42
CA LEU A 1 -10.75 -0.21 -6.04
C LEU A 1 -11.79 -1.04 -5.29
N ARG A 2 -12.17 -2.17 -5.86
CA ARG A 2 -13.09 -3.15 -5.24
C ARG A 2 -12.41 -4.51 -5.19
N CYS A 3 -11.28 -4.57 -4.46
CA CYS A 3 -10.47 -5.77 -4.38
C CYS A 3 -11.29 -6.96 -3.87
N LYS A 4 -11.18 -8.11 -4.55
CA LYS A 4 -11.83 -9.37 -4.14
C LYS A 4 -11.42 -9.79 -2.73
N TYR A 5 -10.19 -9.47 -2.37
CA TYR A 5 -9.52 -9.88 -1.15
C TYR A 5 -9.10 -8.66 -0.31
N CYS A 6 -10.06 -7.80 0.03
CA CYS A 6 -9.77 -6.64 0.86
C CYS A 6 -9.72 -7.03 2.33
N PHE A 7 -8.57 -6.89 2.92
CA PHE A 7 -8.35 -7.24 4.31
C PHE A 7 -9.06 -6.29 5.31
N THR A 8 -9.42 -5.06 4.85
CA THR A 8 -10.15 -4.05 5.66
C THR A 8 -11.66 -4.00 5.38
N ASN A 9 -12.23 -4.88 4.55
CA ASN A 9 -13.64 -4.80 4.11
C ASN A 9 -14.06 -3.50 3.42
N SER A 10 -13.13 -2.65 3.01
CA SER A 10 -13.42 -1.34 2.38
C SER A 10 -14.45 -1.37 1.23
N PRO A 11 -14.54 -2.42 0.37
CA PRO A 11 -15.53 -2.48 -0.70
C PRO A 11 -16.97 -2.66 -0.24
N LYS A 12 -17.22 -3.18 0.96
CA LYS A 12 -18.58 -3.44 1.48
C LYS A 12 -19.28 -2.20 2.03
N GLY A 13 -18.57 -1.07 2.08
CA GLY A 13 -19.21 0.23 2.10
C GLY A 13 -19.83 0.71 3.40
N ASP A 14 -19.52 0.11 4.53
CA ASP A 14 -19.70 0.80 5.80
C ASP A 14 -18.63 1.87 5.89
N HIS A 15 -18.90 2.95 5.16
CA HIS A 15 -18.03 4.13 5.21
C HIS A 15 -18.07 4.64 6.65
N VAL A 16 -17.02 4.36 7.38
CA VAL A 16 -16.78 4.99 8.67
C VAL A 16 -16.83 6.49 8.39
N LYS A 17 -17.87 7.15 8.87
CA LYS A 17 -18.03 8.61 8.73
C LYS A 17 -17.07 9.37 9.64
N GLU A 18 -16.40 8.65 10.53
CA GLU A 18 -15.45 9.21 11.47
C GLU A 18 -14.06 9.23 10.84
N TYR A 19 -13.51 10.42 10.74
CA TYR A 19 -12.13 10.64 10.33
C TYR A 19 -11.26 10.74 11.58
N LEU A 20 -9.97 10.43 11.42
CA LEU A 20 -9.00 10.65 12.47
C LEU A 20 -9.02 12.13 12.91
N ASP A 21 -9.05 12.35 14.20
CA ASP A 21 -8.93 13.69 14.77
C ASP A 21 -7.51 14.23 14.58
N ILE A 22 -7.36 15.29 13.84
CA ILE A 22 -6.06 15.91 13.52
C ILE A 22 -5.30 16.34 14.78
N LYS A 23 -6.02 16.79 15.82
CA LYS A 23 -5.38 17.16 17.10
C LYS A 23 -4.83 15.92 17.82
N ALA A 24 -5.58 14.83 17.80
CA ALA A 24 -5.11 13.55 18.35
C ALA A 24 -3.90 13.00 17.58
N ILE A 25 -3.90 13.09 16.24
CA ILE A 25 -2.75 12.70 15.42
C ILE A 25 -1.52 13.54 15.76
N LYS A 26 -1.68 14.86 15.86
CA LYS A 26 -0.57 15.73 16.25
C LYS A 26 0.01 15.34 17.61
N LYS A 27 -0.85 15.14 18.60
CA LYS A 27 -0.44 14.73 19.94
C LYS A 27 0.29 13.39 19.91
N LEU A 28 -0.25 12.40 19.18
CA LEU A 28 0.38 11.09 19.02
C LEU A 28 1.79 11.23 18.40
N ALA A 29 1.94 12.05 17.36
CA ALA A 29 3.23 12.27 16.71
C ALA A 29 4.24 12.98 17.63
N ASP A 30 3.79 13.95 18.42
CA ASP A 30 4.65 14.63 19.38
C ASP A 30 5.12 13.66 20.49
N GLU A 31 4.22 12.82 21.04
CA GLU A 31 4.56 11.79 22.03
C GLU A 31 5.49 10.70 21.44
N ALA A 32 5.26 10.29 20.19
CA ALA A 32 6.11 9.33 19.50
C ALA A 32 7.55 9.86 19.33
N ASP A 33 7.71 11.12 18.95
CA ASP A 33 9.00 11.78 18.80
C ASP A 33 9.74 11.85 20.16
N GLU A 34 9.05 12.27 21.23
CA GLU A 34 9.61 12.30 22.60
C GLU A 34 10.05 10.91 23.08
N LEU A 35 9.35 9.85 22.70
CA LEU A 35 9.67 8.46 23.04
C LEU A 35 10.75 7.84 22.13
N GLY A 36 11.21 8.57 21.10
CA GLY A 36 12.24 8.10 20.19
C GLY A 36 11.76 7.14 19.10
N TYR A 37 10.45 7.10 18.81
CA TYR A 37 9.95 6.40 17.63
C TYR A 37 10.41 7.13 16.38
N PHE A 38 10.87 6.38 15.38
CA PHE A 38 11.42 6.96 14.16
C PHE A 38 10.63 6.62 12.89
N GLU A 39 9.57 5.83 13.00
CA GLU A 39 8.77 5.38 11.86
C GLU A 39 7.29 5.67 12.05
N PHE A 40 6.64 6.09 10.96
CA PHE A 40 5.18 6.13 10.84
C PHE A 40 4.74 5.42 9.56
N ASP A 41 3.79 4.49 9.68
CA ASP A 41 3.16 3.80 8.55
C ASP A 41 1.71 4.28 8.38
N LEU A 42 1.43 4.92 7.25
CA LEU A 42 0.10 5.36 6.88
C LEU A 42 -0.55 4.32 5.96
N GLN A 43 -1.54 3.65 6.50
CA GLN A 43 -2.35 2.67 5.80
C GLN A 43 -3.83 3.02 5.90
N GLY A 44 -4.65 2.40 5.04
CA GLY A 44 -6.09 2.59 5.08
C GLY A 44 -6.80 1.85 3.97
N GLY A 45 -7.99 2.31 3.59
CA GLY A 45 -8.67 1.84 2.38
C GLY A 45 -7.87 2.23 1.13
N GLU A 46 -7.87 3.52 0.80
CA GLU A 46 -6.97 4.13 -0.18
C GLU A 46 -6.73 5.58 0.19
N LEU A 47 -5.52 5.89 0.62
CA LEU A 47 -5.15 7.21 1.11
C LEU A 47 -5.22 8.29 0.04
N LEU A 48 -4.86 7.95 -1.20
CA LEU A 48 -4.84 8.87 -2.32
C LEU A 48 -6.23 9.18 -2.92
N LEU A 49 -7.28 8.53 -2.39
CA LEU A 49 -8.66 8.87 -2.75
C LEU A 49 -9.10 10.22 -2.16
N GLN A 50 -8.54 10.59 -1.02
CA GLN A 50 -8.82 11.85 -0.33
C GLN A 50 -7.53 12.62 -0.03
N PRO A 51 -6.85 13.15 -1.06
CA PRO A 51 -5.53 13.75 -0.91
C PRO A 51 -5.50 14.92 0.07
N LYS A 52 -6.56 15.72 0.16
CA LYS A 52 -6.63 16.81 1.14
C LYS A 52 -6.47 16.29 2.57
N LYS A 53 -7.19 15.23 2.92
CA LYS A 53 -7.10 14.59 4.25
C LYS A 53 -5.72 14.00 4.51
N LEU A 54 -5.14 13.34 3.52
CA LEU A 54 -3.78 12.81 3.64
C LEU A 54 -2.78 13.93 3.97
N PHE A 55 -2.84 15.05 3.26
CA PHE A 55 -1.90 16.14 3.50
C PHE A 55 -2.15 16.86 4.83
N GLU A 56 -3.41 17.02 5.28
CA GLU A 56 -3.73 17.47 6.63
C GLU A 56 -3.10 16.58 7.72
N VAL A 57 -3.14 15.26 7.53
CA VAL A 57 -2.51 14.28 8.43
C VAL A 57 -0.98 14.42 8.40
N LEU A 58 -0.38 14.50 7.20
CA LEU A 58 1.06 14.69 7.07
C LEU A 58 1.54 15.99 7.74
N GLU A 59 0.81 17.10 7.55
CA GLU A 59 1.12 18.37 8.24
C GLU A 59 1.06 18.23 9.76
N ALA A 60 0.09 17.50 10.28
CA ALA A 60 -0.03 17.26 11.73
C ALA A 60 1.10 16.39 12.30
N ILE A 61 1.55 15.39 11.55
CA ILE A 61 2.64 14.48 11.94
C ILE A 61 3.99 15.18 11.87
N ARG A 62 4.19 16.10 10.91
CA ARG A 62 5.48 16.72 10.61
C ARG A 62 6.52 15.65 10.20
N PRO A 63 6.40 15.12 8.98
CA PRO A 63 7.14 13.95 8.49
C PRO A 63 8.66 14.06 8.56
N GLU A 64 9.20 15.27 8.60
CA GLU A 64 10.65 15.51 8.71
C GLU A 64 11.29 14.91 9.98
N ARG A 65 10.47 14.54 10.96
CA ARG A 65 10.90 13.91 12.22
C ARG A 65 11.00 12.39 12.14
N PHE A 66 10.42 11.80 11.08
CA PHE A 66 10.19 10.36 11.00
C PHE A 66 10.57 9.80 9.64
N TYR A 67 10.80 8.50 9.58
CA TYR A 67 10.79 7.76 8.32
C TYR A 67 9.34 7.40 7.98
N MET A 68 8.77 8.13 7.02
CA MET A 68 7.35 8.03 6.67
C MET A 68 7.09 6.98 5.62
N TYR A 69 6.21 6.03 5.94
CA TYR A 69 5.71 5.02 5.01
C TYR A 69 4.31 5.36 4.55
N LEU A 70 4.00 5.00 3.32
CA LEU A 70 2.66 5.09 2.76
C LEU A 70 2.38 3.87 1.91
N THR A 71 1.23 3.22 2.13
CA THR A 71 0.77 2.09 1.32
C THR A 71 -0.42 2.48 0.47
N THR A 72 -0.34 2.20 -0.84
CA THR A 72 -1.39 2.54 -1.82
C THR A 72 -1.57 1.43 -2.86
N ASN A 73 -2.73 1.42 -3.52
CA ASN A 73 -2.94 0.61 -4.72
C ASN A 73 -2.33 1.23 -5.99
N GLY A 74 -1.75 2.43 -5.90
CA GLY A 74 -1.09 3.14 -7.00
C GLY A 74 -2.02 3.82 -8.01
N TYR A 75 -3.33 3.59 -7.96
CA TYR A 75 -4.25 4.04 -9.00
C TYR A 75 -4.29 5.57 -9.20
N TYR A 76 -4.11 6.33 -8.14
CA TYR A 76 -4.10 7.80 -8.13
C TYR A 76 -2.70 8.40 -7.96
N LEU A 77 -1.65 7.56 -8.02
CA LEU A 77 -0.28 8.02 -7.83
C LEU A 77 0.38 8.34 -9.17
N ASP A 78 0.07 9.51 -9.70
CA ASP A 78 0.75 10.08 -10.86
C ASP A 78 2.04 10.80 -10.48
N LYS A 79 2.75 11.31 -11.48
CA LYS A 79 4.01 12.05 -11.30
C LYS A 79 3.87 13.28 -10.41
N ALA A 80 2.75 14.01 -10.51
CA ALA A 80 2.52 15.21 -9.71
C ALA A 80 2.26 14.84 -8.24
N MET A 81 1.49 13.77 -8.01
CA MET A 81 1.23 13.26 -6.66
C MET A 81 2.51 12.70 -6.02
N ALA A 82 3.32 11.95 -6.76
CA ALA A 82 4.60 11.44 -6.26
C ALA A 82 5.54 12.58 -5.86
N LYS A 83 5.67 13.62 -6.71
CA LYS A 83 6.45 14.81 -6.37
C LYS A 83 5.93 15.47 -5.09
N LYS A 84 4.61 15.64 -4.98
CA LYS A 84 4.00 16.27 -3.80
C LYS A 84 4.25 15.47 -2.51
N LEU A 85 4.16 14.13 -2.57
CA LEU A 85 4.50 13.27 -1.43
C LEU A 85 5.98 13.42 -1.01
N ALA A 86 6.89 13.49 -1.98
CA ALA A 86 8.31 13.73 -1.71
C ALA A 86 8.56 15.13 -1.09
N ASP A 87 7.86 16.18 -1.57
CA ASP A 87 7.92 17.53 -1.00
C ASP A 87 7.47 17.52 0.48
N TYR A 88 6.50 16.67 0.84
CA TYR A 88 6.02 16.41 2.21
C TYR A 88 6.89 15.42 3.00
N LYS A 89 8.09 15.08 2.50
CA LYS A 89 9.07 14.20 3.18
C LYS A 89 8.57 12.78 3.43
N VAL A 90 7.65 12.27 2.61
CA VAL A 90 7.36 10.84 2.58
C VAL A 90 8.63 10.13 2.10
N SER A 91 9.10 9.16 2.89
CA SER A 91 10.37 8.47 2.64
C SER A 91 10.20 7.27 1.72
N ARG A 92 9.07 6.56 1.88
CA ARG A 92 8.79 5.29 1.21
C ARG A 92 7.33 5.22 0.78
N VAL A 93 7.12 4.69 -0.42
CA VAL A 93 5.77 4.33 -0.89
C VAL A 93 5.74 2.87 -1.32
N SER A 94 4.86 2.11 -0.67
CA SER A 94 4.58 0.71 -1.00
C SER A 94 3.39 0.63 -1.94
N VAL A 95 3.60 0.11 -3.15
CA VAL A 95 2.55 -0.04 -4.16
C VAL A 95 2.17 -1.50 -4.29
N SER A 96 0.88 -1.79 -4.14
CA SER A 96 0.37 -3.15 -4.17
C SER A 96 0.25 -3.68 -5.60
N ILE A 97 0.94 -4.78 -5.91
CA ILE A 97 0.82 -5.51 -7.18
C ILE A 97 0.71 -7.01 -6.88
N ASP A 98 -0.34 -7.67 -7.39
CA ASP A 98 -0.63 -9.07 -7.08
C ASP A 98 -0.20 -10.03 -8.19
N SER A 99 0.04 -9.54 -9.41
CA SER A 99 0.50 -10.32 -10.55
C SER A 99 1.18 -9.42 -11.57
N MET A 100 2.13 -9.96 -12.33
CA MET A 100 2.67 -9.30 -13.53
C MET A 100 1.77 -9.46 -14.76
N ASP A 101 0.78 -10.34 -14.70
CA ASP A 101 -0.30 -10.40 -15.69
C ASP A 101 -1.36 -9.32 -15.37
N GLU A 102 -1.53 -8.38 -16.30
CA GLU A 102 -2.47 -7.27 -16.18
C GLU A 102 -3.91 -7.73 -15.92
N LYS A 103 -4.35 -8.79 -16.62
CA LYS A 103 -5.73 -9.27 -16.50
C LYS A 103 -5.99 -9.85 -15.11
N ILE A 104 -5.04 -10.65 -14.60
CA ILE A 104 -5.13 -11.26 -13.27
C ILE A 104 -5.12 -10.17 -12.21
N HIS A 105 -4.20 -9.21 -12.30
CA HIS A 105 -4.13 -8.10 -11.35
C HIS A 105 -5.42 -7.28 -11.37
N ASP A 106 -5.89 -6.85 -12.53
CA ASP A 106 -7.09 -6.04 -12.67
C ASP A 106 -8.35 -6.75 -12.18
N GLU A 107 -8.42 -8.07 -12.39
CA GLU A 107 -9.51 -8.90 -11.86
C GLU A 107 -9.48 -8.96 -10.32
N ILE A 108 -8.31 -9.17 -9.71
CA ILE A 108 -8.14 -9.19 -8.25
C ILE A 108 -8.51 -7.82 -7.65
N ARG A 109 -8.07 -6.74 -8.26
CA ARG A 109 -8.31 -5.36 -7.80
C ARG A 109 -9.69 -4.84 -8.16
N GLY A 110 -10.43 -5.55 -9.02
CA GLY A 110 -11.79 -5.21 -9.45
C GLY A 110 -11.86 -3.92 -10.26
N ARG A 111 -10.78 -3.59 -11.00
CA ARG A 111 -10.71 -2.38 -11.81
C ARG A 111 -9.71 -2.51 -12.95
N LYS A 112 -10.17 -2.20 -14.18
CA LYS A 112 -9.31 -2.10 -15.36
C LYS A 112 -8.23 -1.03 -15.19
N GLU A 113 -7.10 -1.25 -15.83
CA GLU A 113 -5.91 -0.38 -15.80
C GLU A 113 -5.24 -0.24 -14.41
N SER A 114 -5.69 -0.99 -13.40
CA SER A 114 -5.06 -0.92 -12.07
C SER A 114 -3.62 -1.42 -12.10
N TRP A 115 -3.32 -2.45 -12.89
CA TRP A 115 -1.96 -2.95 -13.08
C TRP A 115 -1.04 -1.90 -13.70
N LYS A 116 -1.46 -1.34 -14.82
CA LYS A 116 -0.68 -0.32 -15.54
C LYS A 116 -0.36 0.86 -14.63
N ARG A 117 -1.37 1.37 -13.92
CA ARG A 117 -1.20 2.50 -13.00
C ARG A 117 -0.31 2.16 -11.81
N ALA A 118 -0.40 0.96 -11.26
CA ALA A 118 0.46 0.52 -10.15
C ALA A 118 1.92 0.39 -10.59
N VAL A 119 2.18 -0.15 -11.77
CA VAL A 119 3.53 -0.24 -12.35
C VAL A 119 4.12 1.15 -12.62
N GLU A 120 3.35 2.06 -13.22
CA GLU A 120 3.75 3.46 -13.42
C GLU A 120 4.00 4.18 -12.09
N ALA A 121 3.16 3.92 -11.07
CA ALA A 121 3.30 4.51 -9.75
C ALA A 121 4.64 4.19 -9.09
N LEU A 122 5.12 2.93 -9.15
CA LEU A 122 6.45 2.57 -8.64
C LEU A 122 7.55 3.39 -9.29
N LYS A 123 7.46 3.59 -10.61
CA LYS A 123 8.41 4.44 -11.32
C LYS A 123 8.33 5.90 -10.87
N HIS A 124 7.13 6.44 -10.69
CA HIS A 124 6.96 7.83 -10.23
C HIS A 124 7.52 8.03 -8.81
N VAL A 125 7.38 7.03 -7.92
CA VAL A 125 7.99 7.04 -6.60
C VAL A 125 9.51 7.13 -6.69
N GLN A 126 10.13 6.27 -7.52
CA GLN A 126 11.58 6.26 -7.74
C GLN A 126 12.07 7.58 -8.35
N ASP A 127 11.38 8.06 -9.40
CA ASP A 127 11.74 9.32 -10.09
C ASP A 127 11.62 10.54 -9.16
N ALA A 128 10.76 10.47 -8.14
CA ALA A 128 10.60 11.52 -7.12
C ALA A 128 11.62 11.41 -5.96
N GLY A 129 12.51 10.42 -5.97
CA GLY A 129 13.56 10.24 -4.97
C GLY A 129 13.09 9.56 -3.66
N MET A 130 11.91 8.97 -3.65
CA MET A 130 11.42 8.15 -2.54
C MET A 130 11.79 6.68 -2.76
N ASP A 131 11.76 5.87 -1.69
CA ASP A 131 11.98 4.43 -1.75
C ASP A 131 10.75 3.71 -2.34
N PRO A 132 10.83 3.11 -3.55
CA PRO A 132 9.73 2.33 -4.09
C PRO A 132 9.73 0.91 -3.52
N TYR A 133 8.59 0.49 -2.98
CA TYR A 133 8.38 -0.88 -2.51
C TYR A 133 7.27 -1.55 -3.31
N LEU A 134 7.59 -2.71 -3.85
CA LEU A 134 6.60 -3.64 -4.39
C LEU A 134 5.94 -4.37 -3.23
N ASN A 135 4.67 -4.10 -2.98
CA ASN A 135 3.90 -4.73 -1.91
C ASN A 135 3.10 -5.91 -2.48
N ILE A 136 3.45 -7.13 -2.05
CA ILE A 136 2.85 -8.38 -2.51
C ILE A 136 2.14 -9.04 -1.32
N THR A 137 0.87 -9.38 -1.50
CA THR A 137 0.20 -10.28 -0.58
C THR A 137 0.38 -11.72 -1.04
N VAL A 138 0.95 -12.55 -0.17
CA VAL A 138 1.19 -13.97 -0.42
C VAL A 138 0.08 -14.78 0.24
N GLY A 139 -0.59 -15.59 -0.55
CA GLY A 139 -1.60 -16.52 -0.10
C GLY A 139 -1.55 -17.80 -0.91
N HIS A 140 -2.37 -18.78 -0.56
CA HIS A 140 -2.44 -20.06 -1.28
C HIS A 140 -2.61 -19.89 -2.80
N TYR A 141 -3.32 -18.83 -3.23
CA TYR A 141 -3.61 -18.56 -4.64
C TYR A 141 -2.38 -18.16 -5.47
N ASN A 142 -1.30 -17.69 -4.85
CA ASN A 142 -0.10 -17.25 -5.57
C ASN A 142 1.21 -17.80 -5.00
N ALA A 143 1.21 -18.35 -3.80
CA ALA A 143 2.39 -19.03 -3.26
C ALA A 143 2.86 -20.14 -4.23
N ASN A 144 4.17 -20.28 -4.43
CA ASN A 144 4.77 -21.28 -5.32
C ASN A 144 4.33 -21.22 -6.79
N THR A 145 3.75 -20.12 -7.26
CA THR A 145 3.35 -19.94 -8.66
C THR A 145 4.38 -19.19 -9.47
N GLU A 146 4.36 -19.39 -10.80
CA GLU A 146 5.20 -18.61 -11.72
C GLU A 146 4.87 -17.11 -11.64
N HIS A 147 3.62 -16.72 -11.37
CA HIS A 147 3.23 -15.33 -11.20
C HIS A 147 3.91 -14.66 -9.99
N PHE A 148 4.05 -15.39 -8.88
CA PHE A 148 4.80 -14.90 -7.72
C PHE A 148 6.28 -14.71 -8.03
N LYS A 149 6.88 -15.68 -8.71
CA LYS A 149 8.27 -15.58 -9.16
C LYS A 149 8.50 -14.38 -10.08
N GLN A 150 7.60 -14.16 -11.05
CA GLN A 150 7.67 -13.00 -11.94
C GLN A 150 7.63 -11.66 -11.19
N LEU A 151 6.85 -11.56 -10.10
CA LEU A 151 6.84 -10.37 -9.24
C LEU A 151 8.19 -10.13 -8.57
N LEU A 152 8.83 -11.20 -8.06
CA LEU A 152 10.15 -11.10 -7.44
C LEU A 152 11.22 -10.75 -8.47
N ASP A 153 11.19 -11.37 -9.65
CA ASP A 153 12.12 -11.08 -10.74
C ASP A 153 11.95 -9.61 -11.22
N TYR A 154 10.71 -9.14 -11.37
CA TYR A 154 10.43 -7.74 -11.71
C TYR A 154 11.00 -6.77 -10.66
N SER A 155 10.79 -7.06 -9.39
CA SER A 155 11.33 -6.24 -8.29
C SER A 155 12.85 -6.18 -8.33
N LYS A 156 13.50 -7.32 -8.54
CA LYS A 156 14.96 -7.43 -8.67
C LYS A 156 15.49 -6.63 -9.87
N ASP A 157 14.88 -6.80 -11.05
CA ASP A 157 15.30 -6.12 -12.28
C ASP A 157 15.19 -4.59 -12.16
N LYS A 158 14.14 -4.11 -11.51
CA LYS A 158 13.91 -2.68 -11.28
C LYS A 158 14.65 -2.14 -10.05
N LYS A 159 15.29 -3.01 -9.26
CA LYS A 159 15.91 -2.68 -7.97
C LYS A 159 14.92 -2.07 -6.97
N TYR A 160 13.67 -2.49 -7.03
CA TYR A 160 12.67 -2.14 -6.03
C TYR A 160 12.83 -3.04 -4.80
N LYS A 161 12.56 -2.50 -3.63
CA LYS A 161 12.43 -3.33 -2.42
C LYS A 161 11.09 -4.05 -2.45
N THR A 162 11.01 -5.24 -1.84
CA THR A 162 9.77 -6.03 -1.79
C THR A 162 9.28 -6.14 -0.36
N LEU A 163 7.99 -5.86 -0.16
CA LEU A 163 7.29 -6.13 1.09
C LEU A 163 6.35 -7.31 0.86
N LEU A 164 6.58 -8.40 1.59
CA LEU A 164 5.74 -9.59 1.54
C LEU A 164 4.81 -9.61 2.76
N ASN A 165 3.51 -9.63 2.51
CA ASN A 165 2.49 -9.80 3.53
C ASN A 165 1.82 -11.15 3.34
N VAL A 166 1.86 -12.00 4.35
CA VAL A 166 1.15 -13.28 4.31
C VAL A 166 -0.34 -13.03 4.56
N ALA A 167 -1.18 -13.64 3.73
CA ALA A 167 -2.63 -13.56 3.87
C ALA A 167 -3.07 -14.12 5.23
N VAL A 168 -3.89 -13.34 5.95
CA VAL A 168 -4.45 -13.72 7.25
C VAL A 168 -5.97 -13.74 7.19
N PRO A 169 -6.67 -14.53 8.02
CA PRO A 169 -8.14 -14.63 8.01
C PRO A 169 -8.79 -13.38 8.59
N SER A 170 -8.75 -12.28 7.85
CA SER A 170 -9.30 -10.98 8.24
C SER A 170 -10.08 -10.33 7.10
N GLY A 171 -11.03 -9.49 7.43
CA GLY A 171 -11.83 -8.75 6.47
C GLY A 171 -12.61 -9.68 5.51
N MET A 172 -12.45 -9.48 4.21
CA MET A 172 -13.08 -10.33 3.20
C MET A 172 -12.46 -11.73 3.11
N TRP A 173 -11.33 -11.97 3.76
CA TRP A 173 -10.64 -13.25 3.81
C TRP A 173 -11.12 -14.16 4.95
N GLN A 174 -11.97 -13.68 5.84
CA GLN A 174 -12.37 -14.38 7.06
C GLN A 174 -12.92 -15.80 6.81
N ASN A 175 -13.50 -16.06 5.63
CA ASN A 175 -14.05 -17.36 5.24
C ASN A 175 -13.47 -17.87 3.90
N ALA A 176 -12.29 -17.39 3.51
CA ALA A 176 -11.68 -17.73 2.23
C ALA A 176 -10.54 -18.75 2.44
N GLU A 177 -10.89 -20.01 2.66
CA GLU A 177 -9.95 -21.12 2.91
C GLU A 177 -8.89 -21.26 1.80
N ASN A 178 -9.25 -20.94 0.56
CA ASN A 178 -8.36 -21.01 -0.61
C ASN A 178 -7.41 -19.81 -0.75
N ILE A 179 -7.38 -18.89 0.20
CA ILE A 179 -6.50 -17.71 0.17
C ILE A 179 -5.38 -17.82 1.18
N ILE A 180 -5.69 -18.39 2.34
CA ILE A 180 -4.73 -18.52 3.44
C ILE A 180 -3.71 -19.63 3.10
N CYS A 181 -2.43 -19.34 3.28
CA CYS A 181 -1.39 -20.34 3.11
C CYS A 181 -1.61 -21.54 4.02
N ASN A 182 -1.36 -22.72 3.50
CA ASN A 182 -1.40 -23.99 4.22
C ASN A 182 -0.04 -24.72 4.15
N ASP A 183 0.06 -25.93 4.72
CA ASP A 183 1.33 -26.66 4.78
C ASP A 183 1.92 -27.03 3.42
N ASN A 184 1.12 -27.06 2.34
CA ASN A 184 1.59 -27.33 1.00
C ASN A 184 2.19 -26.10 0.30
N ASP A 185 2.07 -24.91 0.90
CA ASP A 185 2.59 -23.64 0.38
C ASP A 185 4.00 -23.29 0.92
N ARG A 186 4.60 -24.19 1.68
CA ARG A 186 5.93 -24.06 2.28
C ARG A 186 7.05 -24.44 1.32
#